data_546c9af727379dc50ab3de828399a7dc
#
_entry.id   546c9af727379dc50ab3de828399a7dc
#
_cell.length_a   1.000
_cell.length_b   1.000
_cell.length_c   1.000
_cell.angle_alpha   90.00
_cell.angle_beta   90.00
_cell.angle_gamma   90.00
#
_symmetry.space_group_name_H-M   'P 1'
#
loop_
_entity.id
_entity.type
_entity.pdbx_description
1 polymer ?
#
loop_
_entity_poly.entity_id
_entity_poly.type
_entity_poly.pdbx_seq_one_letter_code
_entity_poly.pdbx_strand_id
1 'polypeptide(L)'
;MELRHNGRTVKTGRGRAALSALLPGFLCVLFLLPAGGTALAAGDGTVLEGSGILYPGGFDPNTVGEVRGTAHAVDKPERGPIHFRLDSGKETYTVLVSPSWYWEDLRTEIPEGAEVSVRGSKTLGRDMGMYIIAQEIRILSAGRSWTFREPDGFPLWKGGRGGARIGVGGGSGSPMLRGGPGRGSGGGGGKGR
;
A
#
# COMPACT_ATOMS: atom_id res chain seq x y z
N MET A 1 -50.11 36.24 15.22
CA MET A 1 -50.87 35.00 15.13
C MET A 1 -49.94 33.91 15.58
N GLU A 2 -49.79 33.82 16.87
CA GLU A 2 -50.37 32.90 17.88
C GLU A 2 -49.98 31.44 17.60
N LEU A 3 -49.07 30.99 18.47
CA LEU A 3 -49.26 30.06 19.58
C LEU A 3 -49.51 28.59 19.19
N ARG A 4 -48.68 27.66 19.61
CA ARG A 4 -49.00 26.78 20.75
C ARG A 4 -47.83 25.95 21.22
N HIS A 5 -47.51 26.16 22.46
CA HIS A 5 -46.89 25.23 23.42
C HIS A 5 -47.59 23.88 23.46
N ASN A 6 -46.86 22.82 23.63
CA ASN A 6 -47.36 21.65 24.32
C ASN A 6 -46.22 20.95 25.10
N GLY A 7 -46.21 21.24 26.40
CA GLY A 7 -45.45 20.52 27.39
C GLY A 7 -46.08 19.18 27.72
N ARG A 8 -45.30 18.17 27.96
CA ARG A 8 -45.69 16.98 28.72
C ARG A 8 -44.60 16.61 29.71
N THR A 9 -44.86 16.97 30.93
CA THR A 9 -44.34 16.41 32.18
C THR A 9 -44.85 14.98 32.37
N VAL A 10 -43.98 14.04 32.72
CA VAL A 10 -44.31 12.76 33.36
C VAL A 10 -43.20 12.41 34.32
N LYS A 11 -43.40 12.66 35.56
CA LYS A 11 -43.79 11.81 36.69
C LYS A 11 -42.72 10.79 37.12
N THR A 12 -42.08 11.20 38.21
CA THR A 12 -41.34 10.39 39.17
C THR A 12 -42.16 9.22 39.72
N GLY A 13 -41.56 8.04 39.69
CA GLY A 13 -42.03 6.87 40.45
C GLY A 13 -40.90 6.34 41.33
N ARG A 14 -40.97 6.70 42.61
CA ARG A 14 -40.22 6.04 43.70
C ARG A 14 -40.90 4.72 44.05
N GLY A 15 -40.20 3.63 43.97
CA GLY A 15 -40.60 2.35 44.55
C GLY A 15 -39.45 1.75 45.32
N ARG A 16 -39.53 1.89 46.64
CA ARG A 16 -38.74 1.16 47.63
C ARG A 16 -39.40 -0.21 47.83
N ALA A 17 -38.65 -1.26 47.76
CA ALA A 17 -38.94 -2.44 48.58
C ALA A 17 -37.61 -3.20 48.81
N ALA A 18 -37.43 -3.46 50.06
CA ALA A 18 -36.33 -4.14 50.70
C ALA A 18 -36.56 -5.66 50.75
N LEU A 19 -35.57 -6.33 51.12
CA LEU A 19 -35.43 -7.55 51.93
C LEU A 19 -34.87 -8.79 51.24
N SER A 20 -33.71 -9.10 51.74
CA SER A 20 -33.30 -10.32 52.47
C SER A 20 -32.74 -11.49 51.68
N ALA A 21 -31.46 -11.65 51.90
CA ALA A 21 -30.76 -12.80 52.47
C ALA A 21 -30.92 -14.17 51.82
N LEU A 22 -29.81 -14.73 51.39
CA LEU A 22 -29.20 -15.95 51.90
C LEU A 22 -28.12 -16.42 50.93
N LEU A 23 -26.88 -16.41 51.40
CA LEU A 23 -25.78 -17.20 50.83
C LEU A 23 -26.08 -18.71 50.94
N PRO A 24 -25.67 -19.49 49.97
CA PRO A 24 -24.51 -20.31 50.24
C PRO A 24 -23.49 -20.35 49.08
N GLY A 25 -22.27 -20.55 49.53
CA GLY A 25 -21.06 -20.61 48.81
C GLY A 25 -21.07 -21.44 47.53
N PHE A 26 -20.77 -20.78 46.44
CA PHE A 26 -20.37 -21.44 45.21
C PHE A 26 -18.83 -21.19 45.02
N LEU A 27 -18.10 -22.23 45.32
CA LEU A 27 -16.68 -22.32 45.09
C LEU A 27 -16.44 -22.23 43.57
N CYS A 28 -16.31 -21.03 43.03
CA CYS A 28 -15.87 -20.82 41.66
C CYS A 28 -14.38 -21.19 41.59
N VAL A 29 -14.10 -22.41 41.19
CA VAL A 29 -12.82 -22.80 40.64
C VAL A 29 -12.59 -21.97 39.38
N LEU A 30 -11.81 -20.91 39.56
CA LEU A 30 -11.37 -20.05 38.46
C LEU A 30 -10.39 -20.85 37.60
N PHE A 31 -10.90 -21.52 36.56
CA PHE A 31 -10.08 -22.05 35.50
C PHE A 31 -9.45 -20.84 34.76
N LEU A 32 -8.21 -20.51 35.15
CA LEU A 32 -7.31 -19.69 34.35
C LEU A 32 -7.01 -20.47 33.05
N LEU A 33 -7.87 -20.34 32.07
CA LEU A 33 -7.52 -20.65 30.68
C LEU A 33 -6.47 -19.61 30.26
N PRO A 34 -5.27 -20.03 29.86
CA PRO A 34 -4.37 -19.11 29.18
C PRO A 34 -5.11 -18.73 27.88
N ALA A 35 -5.56 -17.47 27.83
CA ALA A 35 -5.93 -16.84 26.58
C ALA A 35 -4.64 -16.77 25.75
N GLY A 36 -4.34 -17.87 25.06
CA GLY A 36 -3.42 -17.88 23.94
C GLY A 36 -4.00 -16.99 22.86
N GLY A 37 -3.84 -15.69 23.04
CA GLY A 37 -4.04 -14.74 21.97
C GLY A 37 -3.04 -15.12 20.89
N THR A 38 -3.51 -15.79 19.83
CA THR A 38 -2.81 -15.76 18.56
C THR A 38 -2.70 -14.29 18.21
N ALA A 39 -1.54 -13.71 18.48
CA ALA A 39 -1.16 -12.46 17.87
C ALA A 39 -1.20 -12.73 16.36
N LEU A 40 -2.32 -12.40 15.74
CA LEU A 40 -2.36 -12.19 14.30
C LEU A 40 -1.25 -11.17 14.07
N ALA A 41 -0.19 -11.61 13.42
CA ALA A 41 0.87 -10.72 12.98
C ALA A 41 0.15 -9.56 12.30
N ALA A 42 0.11 -8.40 12.97
CA ALA A 42 -0.48 -7.19 12.42
C ALA A 42 0.28 -6.97 11.14
N GLY A 43 -0.38 -7.21 10.01
CA GLY A 43 0.21 -7.02 8.70
C GLY A 43 0.86 -5.64 8.69
N ASP A 44 2.12 -5.59 8.27
CA ASP A 44 2.96 -4.40 8.31
C ASP A 44 2.33 -3.26 7.49
N GLY A 45 1.46 -2.49 8.13
CA GLY A 45 0.73 -1.40 7.49
C GLY A 45 -0.34 -0.77 8.36
N THR A 46 -0.80 0.38 7.90
CA THR A 46 -1.91 1.12 8.47
C THR A 46 -3.10 1.04 7.51
N VAL A 47 -4.30 0.84 8.06
CA VAL A 47 -5.53 0.93 7.27
C VAL A 47 -5.82 2.40 7.01
N LEU A 48 -5.88 2.77 5.72
CA LEU A 48 -6.19 4.14 5.32
C LEU A 48 -7.66 4.44 5.59
N GLU A 49 -7.91 5.57 6.25
CA GLU A 49 -9.25 6.02 6.57
C GLU A 49 -10.06 6.26 5.28
N GLY A 50 -11.35 5.97 5.31
CA GLY A 50 -12.25 6.07 4.16
C GLY A 50 -12.15 4.86 3.24
N SER A 51 -10.99 4.64 2.61
CA SER A 51 -10.81 3.54 1.64
C SER A 51 -10.73 2.16 2.28
N GLY A 52 -10.28 2.07 3.53
CA GLY A 52 -10.05 0.79 4.21
C GLY A 52 -8.89 -0.04 3.63
N ILE A 53 -8.04 0.56 2.79
CA ILE A 53 -6.90 -0.11 2.19
C ILE A 53 -5.75 -0.20 3.20
N LEU A 54 -5.20 -1.40 3.36
CA LEU A 54 -4.00 -1.61 4.16
C LEU A 54 -2.78 -1.09 3.38
N TYR A 55 -2.10 -0.07 3.90
CA TYR A 55 -0.92 0.49 3.28
C TYR A 55 0.26 0.50 4.28
N PRO A 56 1.46 0.07 3.88
CA PRO A 56 1.91 -0.38 2.55
C PRO A 56 1.63 -1.86 2.24
N GLY A 57 1.08 -2.63 3.16
CA GLY A 57 0.96 -4.09 3.09
C GLY A 57 -0.15 -4.64 2.17
N GLY A 58 -1.03 -3.80 1.63
CA GLY A 58 -2.16 -4.24 0.81
C GLY A 58 -1.84 -4.49 -0.67
N PHE A 59 -0.57 -4.58 -1.04
CA PHE A 59 -0.17 -4.90 -2.41
C PHE A 59 -0.39 -6.37 -2.71
N ASP A 60 -1.14 -6.67 -3.77
CA ASP A 60 -1.37 -8.03 -4.26
C ASP A 60 -0.70 -8.19 -5.64
N PRO A 61 0.34 -9.04 -5.76
CA PRO A 61 1.02 -9.28 -7.04
C PRO A 61 0.08 -9.82 -8.15
N ASN A 62 -1.02 -10.48 -7.78
CA ASN A 62 -1.96 -11.05 -8.75
C ASN A 62 -2.86 -9.99 -9.40
N THR A 63 -2.98 -8.81 -8.80
CA THR A 63 -3.80 -7.71 -9.33
C THR A 63 -2.97 -6.63 -10.02
N VAL A 64 -1.68 -6.87 -10.21
CA VAL A 64 -0.77 -5.92 -10.86
C VAL A 64 -1.17 -5.71 -12.31
N GLY A 65 -1.33 -4.46 -12.67
CA GLY A 65 -1.60 -4.04 -14.04
C GLY A 65 -0.97 -2.69 -14.33
N GLU A 66 -0.99 -2.30 -15.59
CA GLU A 66 -0.56 -0.98 -16.06
C GLU A 66 -1.80 -0.15 -16.43
N VAL A 67 -1.82 1.09 -15.99
CA VAL A 67 -2.86 2.07 -16.35
C VAL A 67 -2.14 3.33 -16.85
N ARG A 68 -2.58 3.84 -17.99
CA ARG A 68 -2.13 5.10 -18.56
C ARG A 68 -3.21 6.15 -18.44
N GLY A 69 -2.79 7.37 -18.17
CA GLY A 69 -3.73 8.46 -18.02
C GLY A 69 -3.03 9.77 -17.65
N THR A 70 -3.85 10.74 -17.27
CA THR A 70 -3.40 12.06 -16.86
C THR A 70 -3.38 12.15 -15.34
N ALA A 71 -2.28 12.62 -14.78
CA ALA A 71 -2.10 12.79 -13.34
C ALA A 71 -2.62 14.16 -12.89
N HIS A 72 -3.42 14.16 -11.82
CA HIS A 72 -4.00 15.35 -11.22
C HIS A 72 -3.93 15.31 -9.70
N ALA A 73 -3.92 16.50 -9.08
CA ALA A 73 -4.05 16.67 -7.64
C ALA A 73 -3.07 15.80 -6.84
N VAL A 74 -1.77 16.00 -7.10
CA VAL A 74 -0.72 15.32 -6.30
C VAL A 74 -0.75 15.88 -4.89
N ASP A 75 -1.14 15.04 -3.93
CA ASP A 75 -1.22 15.38 -2.52
C ASP A 75 -0.08 14.72 -1.73
N LYS A 76 0.54 15.50 -0.85
CA LYS A 76 1.65 15.11 0.01
C LYS A 76 1.24 15.29 1.48
N PRO A 77 0.45 14.36 2.02
CA PRO A 77 -0.03 14.49 3.39
C PRO A 77 1.11 14.34 4.40
N GLU A 78 0.99 14.97 5.57
CA GLU A 78 1.92 14.80 6.67
C GLU A 78 1.96 13.34 7.17
N ARG A 79 0.85 12.63 7.05
CA ARG A 79 0.70 11.23 7.44
C ARG A 79 0.07 10.43 6.31
N GLY A 80 0.61 9.24 6.07
CA GLY A 80 0.14 8.37 5.00
C GLY A 80 0.99 8.46 3.73
N PRO A 81 0.55 7.83 2.65
CA PRO A 81 1.26 7.85 1.38
C PRO A 81 0.99 9.14 0.60
N ILE A 82 1.99 9.60 -0.14
CA ILE A 82 1.77 10.51 -1.27
C ILE A 82 0.77 9.83 -2.19
N HIS A 83 -0.18 10.60 -2.67
CA HIS A 83 -1.17 10.09 -3.61
C HIS A 83 -1.58 11.13 -4.64
N PHE A 84 -2.11 10.66 -5.75
CA PHE A 84 -2.63 11.53 -6.81
C PHE A 84 -3.79 10.83 -7.53
N ARG A 85 -4.56 11.61 -8.25
CA ARG A 85 -5.63 11.12 -9.10
C ARG A 85 -5.10 10.85 -10.50
N LEU A 86 -5.41 9.68 -11.03
CA LEU A 86 -5.08 9.26 -12.40
C LEU A 86 -6.38 9.11 -13.19
N ASP A 87 -6.58 9.94 -14.18
CA ASP A 87 -7.71 9.85 -15.10
C ASP A 87 -7.29 9.08 -16.36
N SER A 88 -7.86 7.90 -16.55
CA SER A 88 -7.59 7.05 -17.70
C SER A 88 -8.58 7.29 -18.86
N GLY A 89 -9.47 8.25 -18.72
CA GLY A 89 -10.56 8.51 -19.68
C GLY A 89 -11.75 7.56 -19.57
N LYS A 90 -11.57 6.38 -18.99
CA LYS A 90 -12.63 5.41 -18.67
C LYS A 90 -12.96 5.37 -17.20
N GLU A 91 -11.93 5.42 -16.40
CA GLU A 91 -11.98 5.27 -14.94
C GLU A 91 -10.99 6.26 -14.31
N THR A 92 -11.32 6.70 -13.11
CA THR A 92 -10.44 7.51 -12.29
C THR A 92 -9.92 6.68 -11.13
N TYR A 93 -8.61 6.68 -10.94
CA TYR A 93 -7.93 5.95 -9.88
C TYR A 93 -7.30 6.91 -8.89
N THR A 94 -7.29 6.52 -7.61
CA THR A 94 -6.39 7.12 -6.62
C THR A 94 -5.12 6.27 -6.55
N VAL A 95 -3.99 6.84 -6.93
CA VAL A 95 -2.69 6.17 -6.93
C VAL A 95 -1.99 6.42 -5.61
N LEU A 96 -1.74 5.35 -4.83
CA LEU A 96 -1.01 5.38 -3.55
C LEU A 96 0.45 5.04 -3.83
N VAL A 97 1.39 5.93 -3.48
CA VAL A 97 2.77 5.82 -3.96
C VAL A 97 3.76 5.41 -2.86
N SER A 98 4.22 6.35 -2.06
CA SER A 98 5.26 6.17 -1.05
C SER A 98 5.10 7.15 0.10
N PRO A 99 5.79 6.98 1.23
CA PRO A 99 5.91 8.03 2.22
C PRO A 99 6.58 9.29 1.62
N SER A 100 6.27 10.47 2.16
CA SER A 100 6.79 11.76 1.67
C SER A 100 8.31 11.82 1.65
N TRP A 101 8.97 11.35 2.71
CA TRP A 101 10.43 11.36 2.78
C TRP A 101 11.09 10.54 1.66
N TYR A 102 10.53 9.38 1.28
CA TYR A 102 11.08 8.55 0.21
C TYR A 102 10.84 9.17 -1.18
N TRP A 103 9.67 9.81 -1.35
CA TRP A 103 9.37 10.59 -2.54
C TRP A 103 10.39 11.72 -2.78
N GLU A 104 10.76 12.41 -1.71
CA GLU A 104 11.75 13.48 -1.73
C GLU A 104 13.16 12.96 -2.01
N ASP A 105 13.57 11.86 -1.39
CA ASP A 105 14.85 11.20 -1.65
C ASP A 105 15.02 10.81 -3.13
N LEU A 106 13.95 10.33 -3.75
CA LEU A 106 13.92 10.00 -5.17
C LEU A 106 13.85 11.24 -6.08
N ARG A 107 13.69 12.41 -5.53
CA ARG A 107 13.41 13.66 -6.28
C ARG A 107 12.28 13.45 -7.29
N THR A 108 11.25 12.76 -6.84
CA THR A 108 10.08 12.47 -7.67
C THR A 108 9.27 13.73 -7.85
N GLU A 109 8.94 14.05 -9.11
CA GLU A 109 8.09 15.15 -9.45
C GLU A 109 7.16 14.73 -10.58
N ILE A 110 5.86 14.83 -10.34
CA ILE A 110 4.83 14.58 -11.35
C ILE A 110 4.11 15.92 -11.55
N PRO A 111 4.30 16.58 -12.71
CA PRO A 111 3.59 17.81 -13.02
C PRO A 111 2.08 17.58 -13.11
N GLU A 112 1.31 18.59 -12.71
CA GLU A 112 -0.14 18.59 -12.92
C GLU A 112 -0.45 18.46 -14.41
N GLY A 113 -1.38 17.55 -14.76
CA GLY A 113 -1.74 17.27 -16.15
C GLY A 113 -0.73 16.42 -16.91
N ALA A 114 0.30 15.88 -16.27
CA ALA A 114 1.26 15.02 -16.95
C ALA A 114 0.64 13.68 -17.38
N GLU A 115 0.95 13.26 -18.60
CA GLU A 115 0.65 11.89 -19.04
C GLU A 115 1.62 10.89 -18.40
N VAL A 116 1.07 9.95 -17.66
CA VAL A 116 1.83 8.94 -16.94
C VAL A 116 1.34 7.53 -17.23
N SER A 117 2.26 6.57 -17.09
CA SER A 117 1.94 5.16 -16.98
C SER A 117 2.24 4.71 -15.56
N VAL A 118 1.25 4.13 -14.90
CA VAL A 118 1.35 3.59 -13.55
C VAL A 118 1.20 2.09 -13.59
N ARG A 119 2.21 1.37 -13.12
CA ARG A 119 2.17 -0.06 -12.87
C ARG A 119 1.99 -0.28 -11.38
N GLY A 120 1.04 -1.12 -10.98
CA GLY A 120 0.78 -1.40 -9.58
C GLY A 120 -0.37 -2.36 -9.35
N SER A 121 -0.60 -2.71 -8.09
CA SER A 121 -1.72 -3.54 -7.64
C SER A 121 -2.99 -2.71 -7.63
N LYS A 122 -4.01 -3.17 -8.37
CA LYS A 122 -5.33 -2.54 -8.45
C LYS A 122 -6.25 -3.11 -7.38
N THR A 123 -6.96 -2.26 -6.68
CA THR A 123 -7.89 -2.67 -5.63
C THR A 123 -9.09 -1.73 -5.55
N LEU A 124 -10.21 -2.26 -5.05
CA LEU A 124 -11.42 -1.49 -4.78
C LEU A 124 -11.46 -1.13 -3.28
N GLY A 125 -11.60 0.14 -2.96
CA GLY A 125 -11.80 0.61 -1.60
C GLY A 125 -13.21 0.32 -1.09
N ARG A 126 -13.39 0.39 0.22
CA ARG A 126 -14.72 0.28 0.87
C ARG A 126 -15.64 1.44 0.49
N ASP A 127 -15.06 2.57 0.14
CA ASP A 127 -15.72 3.77 -0.40
C ASP A 127 -16.11 3.65 -1.88
N MET A 128 -15.97 2.44 -2.46
CA MET A 128 -16.19 2.14 -3.87
C MET A 128 -15.22 2.86 -4.82
N GLY A 129 -14.18 3.52 -4.29
CA GLY A 129 -13.11 4.13 -5.07
C GLY A 129 -12.17 3.08 -5.68
N MET A 130 -11.68 3.34 -6.89
CA MET A 130 -10.65 2.54 -7.53
C MET A 130 -9.27 3.04 -7.10
N TYR A 131 -8.42 2.12 -6.65
CA TYR A 131 -7.08 2.45 -6.15
C TYR A 131 -6.01 1.64 -6.87
N ILE A 132 -4.83 2.25 -6.99
CA ILE A 132 -3.61 1.56 -7.43
C ILE A 132 -2.54 1.77 -6.36
N ILE A 133 -2.02 0.68 -5.79
CA ILE A 133 -0.81 0.74 -4.97
C ILE A 133 0.36 0.67 -5.95
N ALA A 134 1.03 1.80 -6.15
CA ALA A 134 2.03 1.95 -7.19
C ALA A 134 3.28 1.11 -6.94
N GLN A 135 3.74 0.41 -7.97
CA GLN A 135 5.04 -0.24 -8.07
C GLN A 135 6.04 0.61 -8.86
N GLU A 136 5.61 1.10 -10.01
CA GLU A 136 6.40 1.95 -10.89
C GLU A 136 5.51 3.05 -11.48
N ILE A 137 6.07 4.23 -11.62
CA ILE A 137 5.44 5.37 -12.30
C ILE A 137 6.42 5.87 -13.36
N ARG A 138 5.91 6.09 -14.58
CA ARG A 138 6.67 6.63 -15.70
C ARG A 138 5.95 7.85 -16.26
N ILE A 139 6.68 8.97 -16.40
CA ILE A 139 6.19 10.14 -17.16
C ILE A 139 6.47 9.89 -18.64
N LEU A 140 5.42 9.86 -19.45
CA LEU A 140 5.53 9.45 -20.85
C LEU A 140 6.28 10.49 -21.69
N SER A 141 6.04 11.78 -21.47
CA SER A 141 6.69 12.86 -22.18
C SER A 141 8.19 13.00 -21.88
N ALA A 142 8.60 12.72 -20.65
CA ALA A 142 9.99 12.89 -20.18
C ALA A 142 10.81 11.60 -20.19
N GLY A 143 10.18 10.44 -20.38
CA GLY A 143 10.82 9.14 -20.30
C GLY A 143 11.41 8.81 -18.92
N ARG A 144 11.08 9.60 -17.89
CA ARG A 144 11.54 9.38 -16.51
C ARG A 144 10.66 8.35 -15.84
N SER A 145 11.28 7.43 -15.10
CA SER A 145 10.53 6.45 -14.29
C SER A 145 11.11 6.32 -12.89
N TRP A 146 10.23 5.99 -11.95
CA TRP A 146 10.58 5.71 -10.57
C TRP A 146 9.95 4.40 -10.15
N THR A 147 10.75 3.54 -9.51
CA THR A 147 10.31 2.29 -8.93
C THR A 147 10.20 2.44 -7.43
N PHE A 148 9.06 2.08 -6.87
CA PHE A 148 8.73 2.20 -5.45
C PHE A 148 8.67 0.84 -4.76
N ARG A 149 8.49 -0.24 -5.51
CA ARG A 149 8.36 -1.60 -4.96
C ARG A 149 9.06 -2.62 -5.83
N GLU A 150 9.52 -3.69 -5.19
CA GLU A 150 9.97 -4.91 -5.86
C GLU A 150 8.78 -5.59 -6.60
N PRO A 151 9.06 -6.55 -7.50
CA PRO A 151 8.00 -7.26 -8.24
C PRO A 151 7.00 -8.01 -7.35
N ASP A 152 7.42 -8.46 -6.17
CA ASP A 152 6.59 -9.11 -5.16
C ASP A 152 5.78 -8.12 -4.30
N GLY A 153 5.97 -6.81 -4.52
CA GLY A 153 5.30 -5.74 -3.80
C GLY A 153 6.04 -5.24 -2.57
N PHE A 154 7.21 -5.77 -2.26
CA PHE A 154 7.98 -5.29 -1.11
C PHE A 154 8.38 -3.83 -1.29
N PRO A 155 8.09 -2.92 -0.32
CA PRO A 155 8.41 -1.51 -0.43
C PRO A 155 9.91 -1.24 -0.36
N LEU A 156 10.48 -0.56 -1.35
CA LEU A 156 11.91 -0.25 -1.40
C LEU A 156 12.37 0.65 -0.26
N TRP A 157 11.49 1.49 0.30
CA TRP A 157 11.80 2.34 1.45
C TRP A 157 11.92 1.60 2.78
N LYS A 158 11.62 0.32 2.83
CA LYS A 158 11.80 -0.52 4.03
C LYS A 158 13.15 -1.24 4.06
N GLY A 159 14.12 -0.82 3.25
CA GLY A 159 15.45 -1.40 3.21
C GLY A 159 15.54 -2.67 2.37
N GLY A 160 14.74 -2.74 1.32
CA GLY A 160 14.82 -3.81 0.32
C GLY A 160 16.20 -3.93 -0.34
N ARG A 161 16.49 -5.08 -0.88
CA ARG A 161 17.79 -5.53 -1.45
C ARG A 161 18.32 -4.75 -2.65
N GLY A 162 17.71 -3.64 -3.02
CA GLY A 162 18.12 -2.83 -4.16
C GLY A 162 17.88 -1.36 -3.90
N GLY A 163 18.93 -0.57 -3.83
CA GLY A 163 18.83 0.89 -3.76
C GLY A 163 17.96 1.46 -4.87
N ALA A 164 17.36 2.61 -4.59
CA ALA A 164 16.51 3.34 -5.52
C ALA A 164 17.09 3.40 -6.94
N ARG A 165 16.42 2.78 -7.89
CA ARG A 165 16.82 2.83 -9.30
C ARG A 165 16.04 3.93 -9.99
N ILE A 166 16.68 5.05 -10.23
CA ILE A 166 16.17 6.05 -11.16
C ILE A 166 16.50 5.53 -12.56
N GLY A 167 15.48 5.03 -13.26
CA GLY A 167 15.60 4.65 -14.66
C GLY A 167 15.51 5.90 -15.53
N VAL A 168 16.62 6.36 -16.08
CA VAL A 168 16.60 7.26 -17.22
C VAL A 168 16.35 6.40 -18.45
N GLY A 169 15.21 6.57 -19.10
CA GLY A 169 14.79 5.79 -20.26
C GLY A 169 15.85 5.85 -21.38
N GLY A 170 16.61 4.78 -21.49
CA GLY A 170 17.50 4.50 -22.62
C GLY A 170 16.99 3.23 -23.29
N GLY A 171 16.84 3.31 -24.62
CA GLY A 171 16.19 2.37 -25.53
C GLY A 171 16.53 0.91 -25.35
N SER A 172 15.61 0.09 -25.86
CA SER A 172 15.71 -1.36 -26.05
C SER A 172 17.11 -1.79 -26.50
N GLY A 173 17.93 -2.21 -25.52
CA GLY A 173 19.18 -2.93 -25.77
C GLY A 173 18.96 -4.38 -25.37
N SER A 174 18.84 -5.25 -26.35
CA SER A 174 18.86 -6.70 -26.17
C SER A 174 20.04 -7.12 -25.30
N PRO A 175 19.89 -8.08 -24.39
CA PRO A 175 21.01 -8.58 -23.63
C PRO A 175 21.96 -9.28 -24.58
N MET A 176 23.12 -8.67 -24.82
CA MET A 176 24.27 -9.36 -25.48
C MET A 176 24.68 -10.53 -24.57
N LEU A 177 24.48 -11.72 -25.08
CA LEU A 177 25.11 -12.95 -24.60
C LEU A 177 26.63 -12.71 -24.55
N ARG A 178 27.14 -12.56 -23.35
CA ARG A 178 28.54 -12.48 -23.05
C ARG A 178 29.13 -13.88 -23.25
N GLY A 179 29.72 -14.12 -24.46
CA GLY A 179 30.51 -15.30 -24.77
C GLY A 179 31.68 -15.42 -23.79
N GLY A 180 31.72 -16.51 -23.05
CA GLY A 180 32.80 -16.83 -22.15
C GLY A 180 34.10 -17.10 -22.94
N PRO A 181 35.26 -16.75 -22.37
CA PRO A 181 36.56 -17.09 -22.99
C PRO A 181 36.77 -18.59 -22.88
N GLY A 182 36.77 -19.27 -24.02
CA GLY A 182 37.19 -20.67 -24.14
C GLY A 182 38.64 -20.82 -23.75
N ARG A 183 38.90 -21.53 -22.67
CA ARG A 183 40.22 -22.05 -22.34
C ARG A 183 40.56 -23.15 -23.34
N GLY A 184 41.33 -22.81 -24.35
CA GLY A 184 42.04 -23.75 -25.19
C GLY A 184 43.28 -24.25 -24.47
N SER A 185 43.18 -25.42 -23.86
CA SER A 185 44.33 -26.21 -23.48
C SER A 185 44.72 -27.08 -24.68
N GLY A 186 45.82 -26.73 -25.33
CA GLY A 186 46.43 -27.51 -26.40
C GLY A 186 47.87 -27.85 -26.05
N GLY A 187 48.06 -28.97 -25.36
CA GLY A 187 49.34 -29.61 -25.25
C GLY A 187 49.59 -30.44 -26.51
N GLY A 188 50.79 -30.42 -27.03
CA GLY A 188 51.18 -31.26 -28.14
C GLY A 188 52.67 -31.20 -28.33
N GLY A 189 53.40 -32.09 -27.66
CA GLY A 189 54.81 -32.35 -27.91
C GLY A 189 54.97 -33.11 -29.20
N GLY A 190 56.09 -32.88 -29.86
CA GLY A 190 56.55 -33.60 -31.02
C GLY A 190 58.03 -33.43 -31.15
N LYS A 191 58.79 -34.41 -30.64
CA LYS A 191 60.23 -34.65 -30.98
C LYS A 191 60.30 -35.26 -32.35
N GLY A 192 61.39 -34.98 -33.08
CA GLY A 192 61.86 -35.85 -34.18
C GLY A 192 62.83 -35.21 -35.11
N ARG A 193 64.09 -35.48 -34.84
CA ARG A 193 65.22 -35.60 -35.76
C ARG A 193 65.49 -34.50 -36.79
#